data_e37a3a662713b8bcf8ef13e464bda7a1
#
_entry.id   e37a3a662713b8bcf8ef13e464bda7a1
#
_cell.length_a   1.000
_cell.length_b   1.000
_cell.length_c   1.000
_cell.angle_alpha   90.00
_cell.angle_beta   90.00
_cell.angle_gamma   90.00
#
_symmetry.space_group_name_H-M   'P 1'
#
loop_
_entity.id
_entity.type
_entity.pdbx_description
1 polymer ?
#
loop_
_entity_poly.entity_id
_entity_poly.type
_entity_poly.pdbx_seq_one_letter_code
_entity_poly.pdbx_strand_id
1 'polypeptide(L)'
;MRHSEAELRALMTAGLDGDAATHAALLRALVPLLRGFFRRRMRGDEDIEDLVQETLIAIHTKRGTYDRDRPFTAWLYAIARYRLIDHFRRRRVSVPIEEVEAILLTEGFEEAVTARVDVERLLSGLSGKQARAIRDTHLEGLSVAEAAEGARIGQSDVKISVHRGLKALAARLRGHE
;
A
#
# COMPACT_ATOMS: atom_id res chain seq x y z
N MET A 1 8.74 -12.75 -12.83
CA MET A 1 9.83 -12.30 -11.91
C MET A 1 9.24 -11.27 -10.94
N ARG A 2 9.43 -11.44 -9.64
CA ARG A 2 9.04 -10.43 -8.64
C ARG A 2 10.26 -9.56 -8.39
N HIS A 3 10.18 -8.26 -8.67
CA HIS A 3 11.23 -7.31 -8.32
C HIS A 3 11.20 -7.05 -6.81
N SER A 4 12.38 -7.04 -6.19
CA SER A 4 12.54 -6.67 -4.79
C SER A 4 12.42 -5.15 -4.61
N GLU A 5 12.16 -4.71 -3.37
CA GLU A 5 12.17 -3.28 -3.01
C GLU A 5 13.48 -2.59 -3.44
N ALA A 6 14.62 -3.26 -3.18
CA ALA A 6 15.94 -2.72 -3.53
C ALA A 6 16.12 -2.49 -5.03
N GLU A 7 15.66 -3.44 -5.87
CA GLU A 7 15.71 -3.33 -7.33
C GLU A 7 14.83 -2.19 -7.83
N LEU A 8 13.58 -2.10 -7.33
CA LEU A 8 12.66 -1.03 -7.73
C LEU A 8 13.17 0.35 -7.31
N ARG A 9 13.73 0.46 -6.10
CA ARG A 9 14.35 1.70 -5.60
C ARG A 9 15.54 2.11 -6.45
N ALA A 10 16.41 1.16 -6.84
CA ALA A 10 17.54 1.43 -7.71
C ALA A 10 17.09 1.95 -9.09
N LEU A 11 16.09 1.33 -9.71
CA LEU A 11 15.51 1.78 -10.98
C LEU A 11 14.91 3.19 -10.86
N MET A 12 14.21 3.46 -9.76
CA MET A 12 13.61 4.78 -9.50
C MET A 12 14.68 5.85 -9.34
N THR A 13 15.71 5.59 -8.55
CA THR A 13 16.81 6.52 -8.30
C THR A 13 17.57 6.85 -9.58
N ALA A 14 17.95 5.84 -10.37
CA ALA A 14 18.62 6.05 -11.65
C ALA A 14 17.74 6.84 -12.65
N GLY A 15 16.43 6.55 -12.67
CA GLY A 15 15.47 7.29 -13.49
C GLY A 15 15.34 8.77 -13.08
N LEU A 16 15.46 9.08 -11.78
CA LEU A 16 15.50 10.46 -11.28
C LEU A 16 16.81 11.18 -11.63
N ASP A 17 17.90 10.42 -11.73
CA ASP A 17 19.22 10.96 -12.14
C ASP A 17 19.33 11.18 -13.66
N GLY A 18 18.23 10.97 -14.40
CA GLY A 18 18.12 11.30 -15.82
C GLY A 18 18.20 10.09 -16.79
N ASP A 19 18.34 8.89 -16.28
CA ASP A 19 18.32 7.68 -17.13
C ASP A 19 16.89 7.33 -17.56
N ALA A 20 16.52 7.80 -18.74
CA ALA A 20 15.20 7.56 -19.33
C ALA A 20 14.94 6.06 -19.62
N ALA A 21 15.97 5.30 -20.00
CA ALA A 21 15.84 3.87 -20.28
C ALA A 21 15.53 3.09 -19.00
N THR A 22 16.23 3.40 -17.93
CA THR A 22 15.99 2.82 -16.60
C THR A 22 14.62 3.22 -16.03
N HIS A 23 14.20 4.48 -16.24
CA HIS A 23 12.84 4.89 -15.87
C HIS A 23 11.76 4.11 -16.64
N ALA A 24 11.94 3.91 -17.95
CA ALA A 24 11.02 3.10 -18.74
C ALA A 24 11.01 1.63 -18.27
N ALA A 25 12.15 1.08 -17.86
CA ALA A 25 12.25 -0.26 -17.29
C ALA A 25 11.49 -0.35 -15.96
N LEU A 26 11.60 0.66 -15.09
CA LEU A 26 10.81 0.76 -13.87
C LEU A 26 9.31 0.69 -14.18
N LEU A 27 8.80 1.55 -15.05
CA LEU A 27 7.37 1.59 -15.36
C LEU A 27 6.87 0.23 -15.87
N ARG A 28 7.63 -0.46 -16.70
CA ARG A 28 7.30 -1.83 -17.15
C ARG A 28 7.26 -2.83 -15.99
N ALA A 29 8.21 -2.76 -15.07
CA ALA A 29 8.26 -3.62 -13.89
C ALA A 29 7.08 -3.40 -12.94
N LEU A 30 6.52 -2.18 -12.89
CA LEU A 30 5.38 -1.85 -12.04
C LEU A 30 4.04 -2.39 -12.55
N VAL A 31 3.88 -2.63 -13.85
CA VAL A 31 2.61 -3.12 -14.44
C VAL A 31 2.07 -4.36 -13.72
N PRO A 32 2.83 -5.47 -13.59
CA PRO A 32 2.31 -6.67 -12.93
C PRO A 32 2.04 -6.46 -11.44
N LEU A 33 2.80 -5.59 -10.76
CA LEU A 33 2.60 -5.27 -9.35
C LEU A 33 1.29 -4.51 -9.13
N LEU A 34 1.06 -3.46 -9.92
CA LEU A 34 -0.16 -2.66 -9.86
C LEU A 34 -1.40 -3.47 -10.26
N ARG A 35 -1.29 -4.28 -11.33
CA ARG A 35 -2.36 -5.18 -11.75
C ARG A 35 -2.74 -6.15 -10.63
N GLY A 36 -1.76 -6.78 -9.99
CA GLY A 36 -2.00 -7.65 -8.82
C GLY A 36 -2.60 -6.90 -7.64
N PHE A 37 -2.17 -5.65 -7.40
CA PHE A 37 -2.71 -4.80 -6.33
C PHE A 37 -4.19 -4.48 -6.56
N PHE A 38 -4.60 -4.08 -7.77
CA PHE A 38 -5.98 -3.73 -8.09
C PHE A 38 -6.89 -4.95 -8.16
N ARG A 39 -6.45 -6.08 -8.76
CA ARG A 39 -7.22 -7.33 -8.80
C ARG A 39 -7.66 -7.82 -7.43
N ARG A 40 -6.84 -7.66 -6.42
CA ARG A 40 -7.18 -8.06 -5.04
C ARG A 40 -8.21 -7.14 -4.37
N ARG A 41 -8.45 -5.94 -4.90
CA ARG A 41 -9.28 -4.90 -4.28
C ARG A 41 -10.53 -4.53 -5.08
N MET A 42 -10.61 -4.97 -6.30
CA MET A 42 -11.74 -4.69 -7.20
C MET A 42 -12.54 -5.95 -7.48
N ARG A 43 -13.85 -5.77 -7.63
CA ARG A 43 -14.75 -6.82 -8.11
C ARG A 43 -14.93 -6.62 -9.62
N GLY A 44 -14.27 -7.45 -10.42
CA GLY A 44 -14.26 -7.37 -11.88
C GLY A 44 -12.98 -6.79 -12.46
N ASP A 45 -12.67 -7.17 -13.69
CA ASP A 45 -11.40 -6.84 -14.36
C ASP A 45 -11.52 -5.63 -15.31
N GLU A 46 -12.75 -5.09 -15.55
CA GLU A 46 -13.02 -4.13 -16.61
C GLU A 46 -12.21 -2.83 -16.52
N ASP A 47 -11.97 -2.32 -15.29
CA ASP A 47 -11.28 -1.04 -15.08
C ASP A 47 -9.84 -1.18 -14.61
N ILE A 48 -9.34 -2.41 -14.44
CA ILE A 48 -8.01 -2.62 -13.84
C ILE A 48 -6.91 -2.07 -14.74
N GLU A 49 -7.00 -2.28 -16.05
CA GLU A 49 -5.97 -1.80 -16.97
C GLU A 49 -5.96 -0.26 -17.05
N ASP A 50 -7.13 0.37 -17.00
CA ASP A 50 -7.24 1.84 -16.96
C ASP A 50 -6.63 2.39 -15.67
N LEU A 51 -6.92 1.77 -14.52
CA LEU A 51 -6.32 2.15 -13.24
C LEU A 51 -4.80 1.94 -13.21
N VAL A 52 -4.31 0.87 -13.80
CA VAL A 52 -2.86 0.63 -13.95
C VAL A 52 -2.24 1.76 -14.77
N GLN A 53 -2.83 2.12 -15.91
CA GLN A 53 -2.32 3.21 -16.76
C GLN A 53 -2.39 4.57 -16.07
N GLU A 54 -3.52 4.93 -15.44
CA GLU A 54 -3.67 6.17 -14.68
C GLU A 54 -2.62 6.26 -13.55
N THR A 55 -2.34 5.13 -12.90
CA THR A 55 -1.34 5.07 -11.82
C THR A 55 0.07 5.23 -12.36
N LEU A 56 0.43 4.60 -13.48
CA LEU A 56 1.73 4.77 -14.12
C LEU A 56 1.97 6.21 -14.58
N ILE A 57 0.94 6.87 -15.13
CA ILE A 57 0.99 8.29 -15.48
C ILE A 57 1.23 9.14 -14.24
N ALA A 58 0.54 8.85 -13.13
CA ALA A 58 0.72 9.57 -11.87
C ALA A 58 2.13 9.38 -11.30
N ILE A 59 2.67 8.15 -11.33
CA ILE A 59 4.03 7.83 -10.91
C ILE A 59 5.04 8.63 -11.76
N HIS A 60 4.88 8.63 -13.08
CA HIS A 60 5.74 9.38 -13.99
C HIS A 60 5.71 10.88 -13.68
N THR A 61 4.52 11.44 -13.53
CA THR A 61 4.34 12.90 -13.31
C THR A 61 4.83 13.32 -11.93
N LYS A 62 4.58 12.51 -10.91
CA LYS A 62 4.92 12.80 -9.50
C LYS A 62 6.29 12.29 -9.07
N ARG A 63 7.09 11.70 -9.98
CA ARG A 63 8.38 11.09 -9.63
C ARG A 63 9.32 12.00 -8.84
N GLY A 64 9.28 13.31 -9.08
CA GLY A 64 10.07 14.30 -8.34
C GLY A 64 9.66 14.47 -6.87
N THR A 65 8.52 13.92 -6.44
CA THR A 65 8.08 13.94 -5.04
C THR A 65 8.56 12.73 -4.25
N TYR A 66 9.22 11.76 -4.93
CA TYR A 66 9.75 10.59 -4.24
C TYR A 66 10.96 10.96 -3.41
N ASP A 67 10.89 10.66 -2.13
CA ASP A 67 11.99 10.82 -1.19
C ASP A 67 12.89 9.57 -1.23
N ARG A 68 14.16 9.75 -1.60
CA ARG A 68 15.14 8.66 -1.77
C ARG A 68 15.47 7.92 -0.46
N ASP A 69 15.21 8.55 0.69
CA ASP A 69 15.44 7.96 2.00
C ASP A 69 14.28 7.06 2.44
N ARG A 70 13.19 7.05 1.68
CA ARG A 70 11.99 6.27 1.97
C ARG A 70 11.88 5.02 1.09
N PRO A 71 11.22 3.94 1.56
CA PRO A 71 10.93 2.78 0.73
C PRO A 71 10.11 3.17 -0.50
N PHE A 72 10.56 2.72 -1.67
CA PHE A 72 9.87 3.03 -2.92
C PHE A 72 8.46 2.43 -2.98
N THR A 73 8.29 1.21 -2.48
CA THR A 73 7.00 0.53 -2.46
C THR A 73 5.96 1.26 -1.61
N ALA A 74 6.34 1.92 -0.52
CA ALA A 74 5.44 2.73 0.29
C ALA A 74 4.87 3.90 -0.53
N TRP A 75 5.74 4.66 -1.20
CA TRP A 75 5.34 5.76 -2.09
C TRP A 75 4.51 5.27 -3.29
N LEU A 76 4.91 4.15 -3.91
CA LEU A 76 4.17 3.52 -5.01
C LEU A 76 2.73 3.19 -4.62
N TYR A 77 2.56 2.47 -3.50
CA TYR A 77 1.24 2.03 -3.07
C TYR A 77 0.37 3.15 -2.50
N ALA A 78 0.96 4.24 -2.00
CA ALA A 78 0.21 5.44 -1.64
C ALA A 78 -0.47 6.05 -2.89
N ILE A 79 0.26 6.16 -4.01
CA ILE A 79 -0.31 6.63 -5.28
C ILE A 79 -1.39 5.66 -5.79
N ALA A 80 -1.13 4.35 -5.75
CA ALA A 80 -2.08 3.35 -6.23
C ALA A 80 -3.39 3.36 -5.41
N ARG A 81 -3.31 3.50 -4.08
CA ARG A 81 -4.47 3.63 -3.20
C ARG A 81 -5.28 4.89 -3.51
N TYR A 82 -4.60 6.03 -3.67
CA TYR A 82 -5.27 7.27 -4.02
C TYR A 82 -6.07 7.13 -5.34
N ARG A 83 -5.48 6.49 -6.36
CA ARG A 83 -6.18 6.24 -7.63
C ARG A 83 -7.36 5.30 -7.47
N LEU A 84 -7.25 4.28 -6.65
CA LEU A 84 -8.35 3.36 -6.36
C LEU A 84 -9.53 4.06 -5.67
N ILE A 85 -9.25 4.90 -4.66
CA ILE A 85 -10.28 5.69 -3.96
C ILE A 85 -10.97 6.65 -4.93
N ASP A 86 -10.20 7.35 -5.75
CA ASP A 86 -10.72 8.30 -6.73
C ASP A 86 -11.61 7.60 -7.78
N HIS A 87 -11.21 6.40 -8.20
CA HIS A 87 -12.02 5.55 -9.08
C HIS A 87 -13.38 5.18 -8.45
N PHE A 88 -13.40 4.71 -7.19
CA PHE A 88 -14.64 4.40 -6.50
C PHE A 88 -15.52 5.63 -6.29
N ARG A 89 -14.94 6.79 -5.96
CA ARG A 89 -15.67 8.06 -5.84
C ARG A 89 -16.32 8.46 -7.16
N ARG A 90 -15.63 8.34 -8.29
CA ARG A 90 -16.16 8.67 -9.62
C ARG A 90 -17.32 7.75 -10.03
N ARG A 91 -17.26 6.48 -9.71
CA ARG A 91 -18.31 5.50 -10.02
C ARG A 91 -19.53 5.54 -9.10
N ARG A 92 -19.55 6.38 -8.08
CA ARG A 92 -20.61 6.41 -7.04
C ARG A 92 -20.89 5.01 -6.46
N VAL A 93 -19.93 4.12 -6.50
CA VAL A 93 -20.04 2.82 -5.83
C VAL A 93 -19.98 3.12 -4.34
N SER A 94 -21.01 2.70 -3.61
CA SER A 94 -21.05 2.78 -2.16
C SER A 94 -19.95 1.86 -1.61
N VAL A 95 -18.75 2.39 -1.47
CA VAL A 95 -17.69 1.70 -0.74
C VAL A 95 -18.09 1.83 0.73
N PRO A 96 -18.18 0.73 1.48
CA PRO A 96 -18.43 0.81 2.92
C PRO A 96 -17.45 1.77 3.55
N ILE A 97 -17.96 2.68 4.39
CA ILE A 97 -17.16 3.74 5.02
C ILE A 97 -15.95 3.16 5.76
N GLU A 98 -16.10 1.92 6.27
CA GLU A 98 -15.04 1.16 6.94
C GLU A 98 -13.85 0.81 6.01
N GLU A 99 -14.10 0.60 4.73
CA GLU A 99 -13.03 0.34 3.75
C GLU A 99 -12.29 1.64 3.39
N VAL A 100 -13.01 2.77 3.33
CA VAL A 100 -12.41 4.10 3.12
C VAL A 100 -11.64 4.54 4.37
N GLU A 101 -12.18 4.33 5.57
CA GLU A 101 -11.48 4.61 6.82
C GLU A 101 -10.21 3.74 6.97
N ALA A 102 -10.25 2.47 6.63
CA ALA A 102 -9.07 1.61 6.67
C ALA A 102 -7.98 2.10 5.70
N ILE A 103 -8.36 2.65 4.54
CA ILE A 103 -7.43 3.23 3.57
C ILE A 103 -6.86 4.57 4.08
N LEU A 104 -7.69 5.42 4.70
CA LEU A 104 -7.28 6.72 5.26
C LEU A 104 -6.41 6.58 6.53
N LEU A 105 -6.71 5.59 7.38
CA LEU A 105 -5.88 5.28 8.56
C LEU A 105 -4.49 4.77 8.18
N THR A 106 -4.35 4.21 6.97
CA THR A 106 -3.06 3.78 6.44
C THR A 106 -2.14 4.96 6.07
N GLU A 107 -2.70 6.14 5.71
CA GLU A 107 -1.89 7.33 5.40
C GLU A 107 -1.06 7.80 6.60
N GLY A 108 -1.66 7.81 7.80
CA GLY A 108 -0.92 8.14 9.05
C GLY A 108 0.09 7.06 9.46
N PHE A 109 -0.16 5.81 9.11
CA PHE A 109 0.76 4.70 9.38
C PHE A 109 1.97 4.72 8.44
N GLU A 110 1.79 5.14 7.17
CA GLU A 110 2.88 5.25 6.21
C GLU A 110 3.88 6.36 6.56
N GLU A 111 3.46 7.48 7.12
CA GLU A 111 4.37 8.50 7.65
C GLU A 111 5.26 7.96 8.77
N ALA A 112 4.71 7.15 9.65
CA ALA A 112 5.44 6.53 10.75
C ALA A 112 6.40 5.41 10.27
N VAL A 113 6.00 4.60 9.31
CA VAL A 113 6.83 3.53 8.72
C VAL A 113 7.99 4.11 7.90
N THR A 114 7.78 5.25 7.24
CA THR A 114 8.82 5.94 6.46
C THR A 114 9.85 6.67 7.33
N ALA A 115 9.57 6.92 8.60
CA ALA A 115 10.51 7.49 9.56
C ALA A 115 11.56 6.49 10.10
N ARG A 116 11.88 5.38 9.38
CA ARG A 116 12.81 4.32 9.84
C ARG A 116 12.49 3.76 11.23
N VAL A 117 11.28 3.93 11.69
CA VAL A 117 10.85 3.23 12.88
C VAL A 117 10.74 1.76 12.50
N ASP A 118 11.49 0.93 13.17
CA ASP A 118 11.50 -0.50 13.00
C ASP A 118 10.05 -1.04 13.04
N VAL A 119 9.50 -1.38 11.88
CA VAL A 119 8.10 -1.84 11.74
C VAL A 119 7.84 -3.01 12.68
N GLU A 120 8.82 -3.90 12.81
CA GLU A 120 8.73 -5.03 13.74
C GLU A 120 8.63 -4.54 15.19
N ARG A 121 9.33 -3.47 15.54
CA ARG A 121 9.26 -2.87 16.88
C ARG A 121 7.92 -2.20 17.14
N LEU A 122 7.32 -1.57 16.14
CA LEU A 122 5.96 -1.04 16.24
C LEU A 122 4.94 -2.18 16.39
N LEU A 123 5.06 -3.21 15.56
CA LEU A 123 4.15 -4.35 15.59
C LEU A 123 4.31 -5.20 16.87
N SER A 124 5.52 -5.28 17.45
CA SER A 124 5.77 -6.01 18.70
C SER A 124 4.97 -5.50 19.89
N GLY A 125 4.52 -4.25 19.82
CA GLY A 125 3.66 -3.66 20.84
C GLY A 125 2.17 -3.96 20.69
N LEU A 126 1.77 -4.71 19.66
CA LEU A 126 0.41 -5.14 19.41
C LEU A 126 0.20 -6.60 19.84
N SER A 127 -1.08 -7.02 19.97
CA SER A 127 -1.36 -8.44 20.10
C SER A 127 -0.94 -9.19 18.84
N GLY A 128 -0.54 -10.46 18.96
CA GLY A 128 -0.09 -11.26 17.81
C GLY A 128 -1.11 -11.33 16.67
N LYS A 129 -2.43 -11.33 16.98
CA LYS A 129 -3.49 -11.25 15.98
C LYS A 129 -3.51 -9.92 15.22
N GLN A 130 -3.36 -8.82 15.93
CA GLN A 130 -3.34 -7.47 15.33
C GLN A 130 -2.09 -7.27 14.47
N ALA A 131 -0.91 -7.64 15.00
CA ALA A 131 0.36 -7.54 14.30
C ALA A 131 0.32 -8.35 13.00
N ARG A 132 -0.18 -9.61 13.06
CA ARG A 132 -0.32 -10.48 11.89
C ARG A 132 -1.29 -9.88 10.87
N ALA A 133 -2.48 -9.47 11.31
CA ALA A 133 -3.48 -8.91 10.41
C ALA A 133 -2.97 -7.67 9.66
N ILE A 134 -2.23 -6.78 10.35
CA ILE A 134 -1.61 -5.60 9.75
C ILE A 134 -0.49 -6.03 8.79
N ARG A 135 0.39 -6.95 9.19
CA ARG A 135 1.46 -7.45 8.32
C ARG A 135 0.88 -8.01 7.03
N ASP A 136 -0.06 -8.95 7.13
CA ASP A 136 -0.64 -9.65 5.99
C ASP A 136 -1.33 -8.67 5.03
N THR A 137 -2.12 -7.72 5.54
CA THR A 137 -2.94 -6.83 4.69
C THR A 137 -2.21 -5.58 4.22
N HIS A 138 -1.31 -4.99 5.03
CA HIS A 138 -0.69 -3.68 4.75
C HIS A 138 0.76 -3.80 4.28
N LEU A 139 1.52 -4.76 4.77
CA LEU A 139 2.91 -4.95 4.37
C LEU A 139 3.04 -5.96 3.21
N GLU A 140 2.34 -7.10 3.31
CA GLU A 140 2.38 -8.14 2.28
C GLU A 140 1.31 -7.95 1.18
N GLY A 141 0.38 -7.01 1.38
CA GLY A 141 -0.63 -6.63 0.39
C GLY A 141 -1.70 -7.70 0.15
N LEU A 142 -1.89 -8.65 1.09
CA LEU A 142 -2.94 -9.64 1.00
C LEU A 142 -4.33 -8.98 1.13
N SER A 143 -5.31 -9.51 0.44
CA SER A 143 -6.71 -9.16 0.69
C SER A 143 -7.15 -9.66 2.07
N VAL A 144 -8.22 -9.09 2.61
CA VAL A 144 -8.82 -9.55 3.88
C VAL A 144 -9.22 -11.03 3.79
N ALA A 145 -9.67 -11.51 2.64
CA ALA A 145 -10.03 -12.90 2.43
C ALA A 145 -8.80 -13.83 2.50
N GLU A 146 -7.71 -13.48 1.80
CA GLU A 146 -6.44 -14.24 1.82
C GLU A 146 -5.82 -14.25 3.22
N ALA A 147 -5.82 -13.09 3.91
CA ALA A 147 -5.33 -12.98 5.29
C ALA A 147 -6.17 -13.83 6.27
N ALA A 148 -7.50 -13.86 6.10
CA ALA A 148 -8.41 -14.64 6.89
C ALA A 148 -8.18 -16.16 6.69
N GLU A 149 -8.01 -16.58 5.45
CA GLU A 149 -7.71 -17.97 5.09
C GLU A 149 -6.37 -18.41 5.66
N GLY A 150 -5.31 -17.62 5.46
CA GLY A 150 -3.98 -17.90 5.97
C GLY A 150 -3.89 -17.93 7.50
N ALA A 151 -4.70 -17.10 8.18
CA ALA A 151 -4.79 -17.05 9.64
C ALA A 151 -5.81 -18.03 10.22
N ARG A 152 -6.63 -18.69 9.41
CA ARG A 152 -7.75 -19.57 9.80
C ARG A 152 -8.75 -18.87 10.74
N ILE A 153 -9.10 -17.63 10.44
CA ILE A 153 -10.09 -16.83 11.18
C ILE A 153 -11.11 -16.22 10.22
N GLY A 154 -12.17 -15.62 10.74
CA GLY A 154 -13.17 -14.95 9.94
C GLY A 154 -12.64 -13.63 9.33
N GLN A 155 -13.15 -13.22 8.17
CA GLN A 155 -12.81 -11.93 7.55
C GLN A 155 -13.14 -10.75 8.48
N SER A 156 -14.24 -10.83 9.24
CA SER A 156 -14.61 -9.83 10.23
C SER A 156 -13.56 -9.71 11.34
N ASP A 157 -12.96 -10.83 11.76
CA ASP A 157 -11.90 -10.82 12.77
C ASP A 157 -10.63 -10.15 12.25
N VAL A 158 -10.28 -10.37 10.98
CA VAL A 158 -9.16 -9.65 10.34
C VAL A 158 -9.43 -8.16 10.32
N LYS A 159 -10.61 -7.70 9.85
CA LYS A 159 -11.01 -6.29 9.82
C LYS A 159 -10.93 -5.63 11.19
N ILE A 160 -11.50 -6.27 12.21
CA ILE A 160 -11.46 -5.78 13.59
C ILE A 160 -10.03 -5.72 14.13
N SER A 161 -9.21 -6.72 13.83
CA SER A 161 -7.82 -6.78 14.28
C SER A 161 -6.98 -5.68 13.64
N VAL A 162 -7.14 -5.42 12.33
CA VAL A 162 -6.52 -4.30 11.64
C VAL A 162 -6.94 -2.97 12.24
N HIS A 163 -8.25 -2.72 12.35
CA HIS A 163 -8.77 -1.46 12.89
C HIS A 163 -8.24 -1.18 14.31
N ARG A 164 -8.33 -2.15 15.22
CA ARG A 164 -7.84 -2.00 16.60
C ARG A 164 -6.32 -1.84 16.66
N GLY A 165 -5.59 -2.57 15.83
CA GLY A 165 -4.14 -2.48 15.75
C GLY A 165 -3.66 -1.11 15.25
N LEU A 166 -4.23 -0.59 14.17
CA LEU A 166 -3.92 0.74 13.64
C LEU A 166 -4.27 1.85 14.63
N LYS A 167 -5.42 1.75 15.31
CA LYS A 167 -5.81 2.70 16.37
C LYS A 167 -4.80 2.69 17.54
N ALA A 168 -4.33 1.51 17.96
CA ALA A 168 -3.32 1.39 19.01
C ALA A 168 -1.97 1.98 18.59
N LEU A 169 -1.54 1.76 17.33
CA LEU A 169 -0.32 2.36 16.78
C LEU A 169 -0.41 3.89 16.71
N ALA A 170 -1.52 4.42 16.20
CA ALA A 170 -1.76 5.86 16.11
C ALA A 170 -1.77 6.54 17.49
N ALA A 171 -2.29 5.87 18.54
CA ALA A 171 -2.25 6.37 19.91
C ALA A 171 -0.83 6.44 20.47
N ARG A 172 0.01 5.44 20.18
CA ARG A 172 1.42 5.39 20.61
C ARG A 172 2.27 6.46 19.95
N LEU A 173 2.07 6.70 18.65
CA LEU A 173 2.83 7.71 17.90
C LEU A 173 2.52 9.13 18.40
N ARG A 174 1.26 9.40 18.77
CA ARG A 174 0.87 10.70 19.38
C ARG A 174 1.34 10.89 20.82
N GLY A 175 1.67 9.83 21.53
CA GLY A 175 2.15 9.91 22.92
C GLY A 175 3.68 10.00 23.05
N HIS A 176 4.41 10.11 21.94
CA HIS A 176 5.86 10.26 21.88
C HIS A 176 6.31 11.67 21.44
N GLU A 177 5.38 12.62 21.29
CA GLU A 177 5.64 14.06 21.23
C GLU A 177 5.57 14.64 22.65
#